data_9898396c1f0991a32d04e7d2069d1b84
#
_entry.id   9898396c1f0991a32d04e7d2069d1b84
#
_cell.length_a   1.000
_cell.length_b   1.000
_cell.length_c   1.000
_cell.angle_alpha   90.00
_cell.angle_beta   90.00
_cell.angle_gamma   90.00
#
_symmetry.space_group_name_H-M   'P 1'
#
loop_
_entity.id
_entity.type
_entity.pdbx_description
1 polymer ?
#
loop_
_entity_poly.entity_id
_entity_poly.type
_entity_poly.pdbx_seq_one_letter_code
_entity_poly.pdbx_strand_id
1 'polypeptide(L)'
;VIGDKKTVLRNPLNGWVMYMGRGWDENFWTTMGYDNMKVPELATPVKVSDYASTCYIRTSWSSLNPSEGVYVWNDPNARLTKLFKSALDRNMRLSFRIVVDGRDQGLNTPQYVFDAGAASYPDPNGNNGESRKSPYPDDEIFQQKYAAFIEAFAKEFDDPDKVDFIDAYGLGKWGEAHTMVY
;
A
#
# COMPACT_ATOMS: atom_id res chain seq x y z
N VAL A 1 38.04 12.64 -2.93
CA VAL A 1 37.13 11.95 -3.83
C VAL A 1 36.40 13.03 -4.63
N ILE A 2 36.58 13.04 -5.93
CA ILE A 2 35.85 13.96 -6.82
C ILE A 2 34.50 13.32 -7.15
N GLY A 3 33.43 14.01 -6.84
CA GLY A 3 32.09 13.53 -7.11
C GLY A 3 31.86 13.37 -8.60
N ASP A 4 31.31 12.23 -8.99
CA ASP A 4 30.85 11.96 -10.35
C ASP A 4 29.38 12.39 -10.48
N LYS A 5 29.08 13.22 -11.48
CA LYS A 5 27.71 13.71 -11.74
C LYS A 5 26.85 12.68 -12.50
N LYS A 6 27.38 11.53 -12.85
CA LYS A 6 26.71 10.51 -13.66
C LYS A 6 26.27 9.29 -12.88
N THR A 7 26.91 9.02 -11.75
CA THR A 7 26.59 7.84 -10.94
C THR A 7 25.45 8.14 -10.00
N VAL A 8 24.35 7.44 -10.18
CA VAL A 8 23.23 7.48 -9.21
C VAL A 8 23.61 6.61 -8.02
N LEU A 9 23.79 7.24 -6.88
CA LEU A 9 24.07 6.54 -5.63
C LEU A 9 22.75 6.21 -4.95
N ARG A 10 22.42 4.93 -4.90
CA ARG A 10 21.29 4.44 -4.12
C ARG A 10 21.69 4.23 -2.68
N ASN A 11 21.02 4.91 -1.78
CA ASN A 11 21.16 4.66 -0.35
C ASN A 11 20.06 3.69 0.09
N PRO A 12 20.38 2.52 0.64
CA PRO A 12 19.37 1.51 0.99
C PRO A 12 18.42 1.93 2.12
N LEU A 13 18.82 2.92 2.93
CA LEU A 13 18.04 3.36 4.10
C LEU A 13 17.56 4.81 3.99
N ASN A 14 17.93 5.51 2.94
CA ASN A 14 17.58 6.91 2.73
C ASN A 14 17.60 7.23 1.24
N GLY A 15 16.45 7.32 0.64
CA GLY A 15 16.31 7.58 -0.78
C GLY A 15 14.96 8.19 -1.10
N TRP A 16 14.72 8.42 -2.38
CA TRP A 16 13.42 8.86 -2.86
C TRP A 16 12.42 7.72 -2.81
N VAL A 17 11.26 8.02 -2.28
CA VAL A 17 10.11 7.11 -2.22
C VAL A 17 9.11 7.55 -3.28
N MET A 18 8.75 6.64 -4.15
CA MET A 18 7.71 6.85 -5.13
C MET A 18 6.36 6.47 -4.54
N TYR A 19 5.47 7.43 -4.35
CA TYR A 19 4.13 7.18 -3.86
C TYR A 19 3.24 6.66 -4.99
N MET A 20 2.73 5.44 -4.82
CA MET A 20 1.76 4.84 -5.72
C MET A 20 0.36 5.04 -5.18
N GLY A 21 -0.30 6.05 -5.72
CA GLY A 21 -1.69 6.35 -5.40
C GLY A 21 -2.69 5.49 -6.17
N ARG A 22 -3.94 5.95 -6.14
CA ARG A 22 -5.03 5.35 -6.93
C ARG A 22 -4.76 5.52 -8.43
N GLY A 23 -5.24 4.58 -9.24
CA GLY A 23 -5.21 4.70 -10.70
C GLY A 23 -4.01 4.05 -11.38
N TRP A 24 -3.20 3.24 -10.65
CA TRP A 24 -2.19 2.45 -11.31
C TRP A 24 -2.83 1.41 -12.26
N ASP A 25 -2.30 1.35 -13.47
CA ASP A 25 -2.53 0.30 -14.47
C ASP A 25 -1.20 -0.16 -15.08
N GLU A 26 -1.25 -1.09 -16.02
CA GLU A 26 -0.05 -1.64 -16.66
C GLU A 26 0.72 -0.59 -17.48
N ASN A 27 0.06 0.48 -17.90
CA ASN A 27 0.64 1.57 -18.68
C ASN A 27 1.13 2.74 -17.82
N PHE A 28 0.94 2.66 -16.49
CA PHE A 28 1.20 3.76 -15.55
C PHE A 28 2.55 4.45 -15.79
N TRP A 29 3.62 3.68 -15.90
CA TRP A 29 4.98 4.21 -16.05
C TRP A 29 5.15 5.00 -17.34
N THR A 30 4.59 4.50 -18.43
CA THR A 30 4.61 5.15 -19.74
C THR A 30 3.68 6.36 -19.76
N THR A 31 2.46 6.22 -19.27
CA THR A 31 1.45 7.29 -19.22
C THR A 31 1.91 8.47 -18.39
N MET A 32 2.55 8.21 -17.25
CA MET A 32 3.12 9.24 -16.38
C MET A 32 4.48 9.77 -16.87
N GLY A 33 5.05 9.17 -17.92
CA GLY A 33 6.37 9.54 -18.42
C GLY A 33 7.53 9.18 -17.48
N TYR A 34 7.31 8.30 -16.52
CA TYR A 34 8.28 7.97 -15.48
C TYR A 34 9.44 7.09 -15.98
N ASP A 35 9.25 6.40 -17.10
CA ASP A 35 10.32 5.66 -17.76
C ASP A 35 11.16 6.54 -18.71
N ASN A 36 10.78 7.82 -18.92
CA ASN A 36 11.44 8.73 -19.85
C ASN A 36 11.27 10.20 -19.44
N MET A 37 11.61 10.52 -18.19
CA MET A 37 11.44 11.87 -17.64
C MET A 37 12.52 12.81 -18.15
N LYS A 38 12.11 13.93 -18.71
CA LYS A 38 13.03 15.01 -19.13
C LYS A 38 13.30 15.91 -17.92
N VAL A 39 14.59 16.07 -17.59
CA VAL A 39 15.08 17.00 -16.57
C VAL A 39 15.93 18.03 -17.29
N PRO A 40 15.64 19.34 -17.16
CA PRO A 40 16.33 20.38 -17.94
C PRO A 40 17.85 20.38 -17.79
N GLU A 41 18.35 19.98 -16.63
CA GLU A 41 19.76 19.97 -16.28
C GLU A 41 20.51 18.72 -16.77
N LEU A 42 19.79 17.73 -17.31
CA LEU A 42 20.36 16.48 -17.79
C LEU A 42 20.31 16.39 -19.31
N ALA A 43 21.40 15.91 -19.90
CA ALA A 43 21.53 15.77 -21.35
C ALA A 43 20.60 14.70 -21.94
N THR A 44 20.19 13.71 -21.13
CA THR A 44 19.35 12.59 -21.54
C THR A 44 18.21 12.40 -20.54
N PRO A 45 17.03 11.95 -21.01
CA PRO A 45 15.96 11.56 -20.12
C PRO A 45 16.39 10.46 -19.15
N VAL A 46 15.75 10.45 -17.98
CA VAL A 46 16.00 9.49 -16.89
C VAL A 46 14.75 8.72 -16.54
N LYS A 47 14.91 7.59 -15.88
CA LYS A 47 13.79 6.85 -15.26
C LYS A 47 13.65 7.26 -13.81
N VAL A 48 12.43 7.42 -13.35
CA VAL A 48 12.16 7.67 -11.91
C VAL A 48 12.74 6.55 -11.06
N SER A 49 12.65 5.31 -11.52
CA SER A 49 13.20 4.14 -10.84
C SER A 49 14.73 4.12 -10.73
N ASP A 50 15.47 4.97 -11.47
CA ASP A 50 16.90 5.11 -11.29
C ASP A 50 17.25 5.87 -10.01
N TYR A 51 16.33 6.71 -9.52
CA TYR A 51 16.50 7.56 -8.34
C TYR A 51 15.67 7.11 -7.16
N ALA A 52 14.43 6.66 -7.39
CA ALA A 52 13.57 6.12 -6.35
C ALA A 52 13.93 4.67 -6.03
N SER A 53 14.18 4.39 -4.76
CA SER A 53 14.53 3.05 -4.27
C SER A 53 13.34 2.28 -3.74
N THR A 54 12.24 2.96 -3.45
CA THR A 54 11.07 2.40 -2.78
C THR A 54 9.79 2.82 -3.47
N CYS A 55 8.89 1.86 -3.65
CA CYS A 55 7.53 2.07 -4.12
C CYS A 55 6.59 1.98 -2.90
N TYR A 56 6.06 3.12 -2.46
CA TYR A 56 5.14 3.21 -1.34
C TYR A 56 3.70 3.02 -1.80
N ILE A 57 3.06 1.99 -1.26
CA ILE A 57 1.74 1.54 -1.65
C ILE A 57 0.78 1.73 -0.47
N ARG A 58 -0.13 2.68 -0.62
CA ARG A 58 -1.24 2.87 0.31
C ARG A 58 -2.46 2.15 -0.22
N THR A 59 -2.93 1.15 0.50
CA THR A 59 -4.06 0.33 0.10
C THR A 59 -4.90 -0.07 1.30
N SER A 60 -6.11 -0.58 1.06
CA SER A 60 -6.97 -1.08 2.15
C SER A 60 -6.72 -2.56 2.42
N TRP A 61 -7.02 -3.00 3.64
CA TRP A 61 -7.06 -4.41 3.95
C TRP A 61 -8.02 -5.17 3.03
N SER A 62 -9.22 -4.63 2.78
CA SER A 62 -10.21 -5.24 1.88
C SER A 62 -9.69 -5.44 0.45
N SER A 63 -8.78 -4.58 -0.01
CA SER A 63 -8.16 -4.73 -1.34
C SER A 63 -7.09 -5.82 -1.38
N LEU A 64 -6.44 -6.12 -0.25
CA LEU A 64 -5.42 -7.16 -0.14
C LEU A 64 -6.02 -8.53 0.21
N ASN A 65 -7.13 -8.53 0.94
CA ASN A 65 -7.80 -9.73 1.44
C ASN A 65 -9.32 -9.57 1.29
N PRO A 66 -9.86 -9.69 0.07
CA PRO A 66 -11.26 -9.39 -0.21
C PRO A 66 -12.26 -10.39 0.40
N SER A 67 -11.81 -11.62 0.67
CA SER A 67 -12.57 -12.67 1.33
C SER A 67 -11.67 -13.44 2.28
N GLU A 68 -12.25 -14.13 3.26
CA GLU A 68 -11.50 -14.89 4.24
C GLU A 68 -10.60 -15.95 3.56
N GLY A 69 -9.30 -15.92 3.88
CA GLY A 69 -8.30 -16.81 3.29
C GLY A 69 -7.95 -16.55 1.83
N VAL A 70 -8.53 -15.51 1.21
CA VAL A 70 -8.24 -15.12 -0.18
C VAL A 70 -7.37 -13.87 -0.17
N TYR A 71 -6.15 -14.00 -0.64
CA TYR A 71 -5.17 -12.92 -0.67
C TYR A 71 -4.82 -12.54 -2.10
N VAL A 72 -4.83 -11.24 -2.38
CA VAL A 72 -4.63 -10.72 -3.74
C VAL A 72 -3.28 -11.10 -4.33
N TRP A 73 -2.24 -11.22 -3.52
CA TRP A 73 -0.89 -11.60 -3.97
C TRP A 73 -0.77 -13.03 -4.49
N ASN A 74 -1.77 -13.90 -4.21
CA ASN A 74 -1.84 -15.25 -4.78
C ASN A 74 -2.41 -15.27 -6.20
N ASP A 75 -2.98 -14.17 -6.68
CA ASP A 75 -3.46 -14.03 -8.06
C ASP A 75 -2.49 -13.18 -8.89
N PRO A 76 -1.73 -13.79 -9.81
CA PRO A 76 -0.77 -13.07 -10.64
C PRO A 76 -1.42 -12.07 -11.60
N ASN A 77 -2.73 -12.19 -11.83
CA ASN A 77 -3.49 -11.30 -12.69
C ASN A 77 -4.12 -10.12 -11.93
N ALA A 78 -4.12 -10.17 -10.61
CA ALA A 78 -4.65 -9.09 -9.80
C ALA A 78 -3.85 -7.80 -10.00
N ARG A 79 -4.57 -6.68 -10.05
CA ARG A 79 -3.96 -5.35 -10.29
C ARG A 79 -2.86 -5.02 -9.29
N LEU A 80 -3.07 -5.30 -8.00
CA LEU A 80 -2.06 -5.02 -6.97
C LEU A 80 -0.85 -5.92 -7.11
N THR A 81 -1.03 -7.21 -7.43
CA THR A 81 0.09 -8.14 -7.66
C THR A 81 0.95 -7.71 -8.85
N LYS A 82 0.31 -7.27 -9.94
CA LYS A 82 1.01 -6.69 -11.09
C LYS A 82 1.74 -5.40 -10.71
N LEU A 83 1.16 -4.56 -9.85
CA LEU A 83 1.83 -3.37 -9.33
C LEU A 83 3.08 -3.75 -8.52
N PHE A 84 2.97 -4.71 -7.59
CA PHE A 84 4.11 -5.18 -6.80
C PHE A 84 5.24 -5.67 -7.71
N LYS A 85 4.90 -6.55 -8.65
CA LYS A 85 5.85 -7.05 -9.63
C LYS A 85 6.48 -5.92 -10.45
N SER A 86 5.69 -4.99 -10.92
CA SER A 86 6.15 -3.85 -11.73
C SER A 86 7.19 -2.98 -11.00
N ALA A 87 7.02 -2.78 -9.69
CA ALA A 87 7.99 -2.06 -8.87
C ALA A 87 9.28 -2.86 -8.66
N LEU A 88 9.15 -4.15 -8.33
CA LEU A 88 10.28 -5.05 -8.14
C LEU A 88 11.11 -5.23 -9.42
N ASP A 89 10.45 -5.36 -10.59
CA ASP A 89 11.11 -5.44 -11.91
C ASP A 89 11.91 -4.16 -12.24
N ARG A 90 11.58 -3.03 -11.60
CA ARG A 90 12.32 -1.76 -11.68
C ARG A 90 13.36 -1.60 -10.58
N ASN A 91 13.66 -2.68 -9.87
CA ASN A 91 14.62 -2.69 -8.78
C ASN A 91 14.28 -1.69 -7.66
N MET A 92 12.99 -1.50 -7.40
CA MET A 92 12.48 -0.79 -6.22
C MET A 92 11.99 -1.82 -5.21
N ARG A 93 12.17 -1.54 -3.92
CA ARG A 93 11.51 -2.29 -2.86
C ARG A 93 10.10 -1.76 -2.63
N LEU A 94 9.25 -2.59 -2.07
CA LEU A 94 7.90 -2.21 -1.71
C LEU A 94 7.87 -1.58 -0.32
N SER A 95 6.91 -0.73 -0.10
CA SER A 95 6.56 -0.26 1.23
C SER A 95 5.05 -0.12 1.33
N PHE A 96 4.48 -0.41 2.48
CA PHE A 96 3.04 -0.52 2.64
C PHE A 96 2.50 0.36 3.75
N ARG A 97 1.36 1.01 3.45
CA ARG A 97 0.39 1.44 4.44
C ARG A 97 -0.92 0.71 4.17
N ILE A 98 -1.33 -0.13 5.11
CA ILE A 98 -2.56 -0.90 5.00
C ILE A 98 -3.63 -0.21 5.86
N VAL A 99 -4.61 0.37 5.19
CA VAL A 99 -5.68 1.12 5.84
C VAL A 99 -6.80 0.17 6.25
N VAL A 100 -7.17 0.21 7.51
CA VAL A 100 -8.26 -0.58 8.10
C VAL A 100 -9.52 0.28 8.25
N ASP A 101 -9.33 1.55 8.56
CA ASP A 101 -10.40 2.52 8.73
C ASP A 101 -10.11 3.77 7.89
N GLY A 102 -10.78 3.86 6.75
CA GLY A 102 -10.61 4.96 5.81
C GLY A 102 -11.83 5.86 5.76
N ARG A 103 -11.62 7.16 5.75
CA ARG A 103 -12.68 8.14 5.69
C ARG A 103 -13.36 8.25 4.33
N ASP A 104 -12.60 8.12 3.25
CA ASP A 104 -13.01 8.47 1.88
C ASP A 104 -12.76 7.36 0.85
N GLN A 105 -12.34 6.19 1.29
CA GLN A 105 -11.84 5.13 0.43
C GLN A 105 -12.77 3.91 0.29
N GLY A 106 -14.01 4.02 0.76
CA GLY A 106 -14.95 2.89 0.79
C GLY A 106 -14.74 1.98 1.99
N LEU A 107 -15.12 0.72 1.87
CA LEU A 107 -14.96 -0.26 2.93
C LEU A 107 -13.51 -0.73 2.99
N ASN A 108 -12.77 -0.30 4.02
CA ASN A 108 -11.35 -0.65 4.17
C ASN A 108 -11.12 -1.96 4.91
N THR A 109 -11.91 -2.24 5.93
CA THR A 109 -12.01 -3.58 6.54
C THR A 109 -12.88 -4.46 5.64
N PRO A 110 -12.47 -5.70 5.33
CA PRO A 110 -13.24 -6.58 4.46
C PRO A 110 -14.64 -6.90 5.01
N GLN A 111 -15.62 -7.04 4.12
CA GLN A 111 -17.01 -7.32 4.52
C GLN A 111 -17.13 -8.60 5.34
N TYR A 112 -16.35 -9.65 5.02
CA TYR A 112 -16.40 -10.93 5.75
C TYR A 112 -16.11 -10.79 7.26
N VAL A 113 -15.38 -9.76 7.67
CA VAL A 113 -15.09 -9.48 9.08
C VAL A 113 -16.38 -9.06 9.81
N PHE A 114 -17.17 -8.19 9.18
CA PHE A 114 -18.46 -7.78 9.71
C PHE A 114 -19.52 -8.89 9.61
N ASP A 115 -19.47 -9.69 8.57
CA ASP A 115 -20.35 -10.86 8.41
C ASP A 115 -20.06 -11.93 9.46
N ALA A 116 -18.83 -11.99 9.96
CA ALA A 116 -18.45 -12.84 11.10
C ALA A 116 -18.94 -12.29 12.46
N GLY A 117 -19.50 -11.09 12.49
CA GLY A 117 -20.09 -10.48 13.68
C GLY A 117 -19.26 -9.37 14.33
N ALA A 118 -18.17 -8.92 13.72
CA ALA A 118 -17.39 -7.81 14.26
C ALA A 118 -18.25 -6.55 14.38
N ALA A 119 -18.20 -5.94 15.54
CA ALA A 119 -18.91 -4.69 15.83
C ALA A 119 -18.35 -3.53 15.00
N SER A 120 -19.22 -2.62 14.61
CA SER A 120 -18.84 -1.49 13.77
C SER A 120 -19.67 -0.26 14.09
N TYR A 121 -19.11 0.89 13.77
CA TYR A 121 -19.83 2.16 13.81
C TYR A 121 -19.89 2.78 12.41
N PRO A 122 -20.95 3.56 12.09
CA PRO A 122 -21.04 4.26 10.83
C PRO A 122 -19.97 5.36 10.76
N ASP A 123 -19.30 5.50 9.63
CA ASP A 123 -18.41 6.64 9.43
C ASP A 123 -19.25 7.91 9.22
N PRO A 124 -19.24 8.87 10.18
CA PRO A 124 -20.09 10.06 10.12
C PRO A 124 -19.76 11.00 8.96
N ASN A 125 -18.59 10.82 8.35
CA ASN A 125 -18.14 11.59 7.19
C ASN A 125 -18.23 10.79 5.89
N GLY A 126 -18.81 9.60 5.93
CA GLY A 126 -19.05 8.78 4.75
C GLY A 126 -20.17 9.40 3.91
N ASN A 127 -19.85 9.96 2.75
CA ASN A 127 -20.83 10.57 1.86
C ASN A 127 -21.83 9.58 1.23
N ASN A 128 -21.75 8.28 1.53
CA ASN A 128 -22.52 7.23 0.88
C ASN A 128 -23.20 6.23 1.83
N GLY A 129 -23.67 6.67 2.99
CA GLY A 129 -24.57 5.89 3.82
C GLY A 129 -24.00 4.59 4.39
N GLU A 130 -24.82 3.57 4.48
CA GLU A 130 -24.56 2.31 5.21
C GLU A 130 -23.39 1.46 4.69
N SER A 131 -22.83 1.76 3.52
CA SER A 131 -21.72 0.99 2.94
C SER A 131 -20.34 1.32 3.55
N ARG A 132 -20.28 2.31 4.44
CA ARG A 132 -19.04 2.72 5.10
C ARG A 132 -19.16 2.54 6.60
N LYS A 133 -18.63 1.43 7.06
CA LYS A 133 -18.52 1.13 8.48
C LYS A 133 -17.05 1.04 8.84
N SER A 134 -16.75 1.45 10.05
CA SER A 134 -15.45 1.31 10.66
C SER A 134 -15.53 0.30 11.79
N PRO A 135 -14.56 -0.61 11.95
CA PRO A 135 -14.58 -1.56 13.05
C PRO A 135 -14.21 -0.86 14.35
N TYR A 136 -14.69 -1.38 15.47
CA TYR A 136 -14.12 -1.06 16.77
C TYR A 136 -12.81 -1.82 16.95
N PRO A 137 -11.69 -1.14 17.27
CA PRO A 137 -10.38 -1.78 17.36
C PRO A 137 -10.26 -2.79 18.49
N ASP A 138 -11.09 -2.68 19.54
CA ASP A 138 -11.17 -3.54 20.70
C ASP A 138 -12.15 -4.71 20.54
N ASP A 139 -12.86 -4.82 19.40
CA ASP A 139 -13.72 -5.96 19.10
C ASP A 139 -12.90 -7.24 18.90
N GLU A 140 -13.24 -8.31 19.61
CA GLU A 140 -12.49 -9.58 19.60
C GLU A 140 -12.49 -10.25 18.23
N ILE A 141 -13.60 -10.19 17.49
CA ILE A 141 -13.72 -10.82 16.15
C ILE A 141 -12.86 -10.04 15.16
N PHE A 142 -12.91 -8.70 15.22
CA PHE A 142 -12.04 -7.86 14.41
C PHE A 142 -10.57 -8.19 14.67
N GLN A 143 -10.14 -8.21 15.94
CA GLN A 143 -8.76 -8.51 16.33
C GLN A 143 -8.30 -9.88 15.83
N GLN A 144 -9.14 -10.91 16.00
CA GLN A 144 -8.83 -12.25 15.51
C GLN A 144 -8.64 -12.29 13.99
N LYS A 145 -9.54 -11.67 13.21
CA LYS A 145 -9.45 -11.65 11.75
C LYS A 145 -8.28 -10.82 11.27
N TYR A 146 -8.01 -9.70 11.94
CA TYR A 146 -6.89 -8.84 11.59
C TYR A 146 -5.54 -9.50 11.90
N ALA A 147 -5.41 -10.20 13.02
CA ALA A 147 -4.22 -10.98 13.35
C ALA A 147 -3.93 -12.05 12.29
N ALA A 148 -4.96 -12.80 11.88
CA ALA A 148 -4.81 -13.81 10.81
C ALA A 148 -4.37 -13.19 9.47
N PHE A 149 -4.86 -12.00 9.15
CA PHE A 149 -4.40 -11.25 7.97
C PHE A 149 -2.94 -10.84 8.12
N ILE A 150 -2.53 -10.28 9.27
CA ILE A 150 -1.14 -9.87 9.52
C ILE A 150 -0.18 -11.06 9.43
N GLU A 151 -0.55 -12.21 9.96
CA GLU A 151 0.25 -13.44 9.84
C GLU A 151 0.44 -13.86 8.39
N ALA A 152 -0.64 -13.84 7.60
CA ALA A 152 -0.56 -14.18 6.17
C ALA A 152 0.26 -13.15 5.38
N PHE A 153 0.10 -11.87 5.71
CA PHE A 153 0.86 -10.79 5.09
C PHE A 153 2.36 -10.92 5.41
N ALA A 154 2.70 -11.21 6.66
CA ALA A 154 4.09 -11.42 7.07
C ALA A 154 4.74 -12.60 6.33
N LYS A 155 4.03 -13.70 6.15
CA LYS A 155 4.55 -14.86 5.39
C LYS A 155 4.95 -14.51 3.95
N GLU A 156 4.28 -13.54 3.33
CA GLU A 156 4.56 -13.12 1.95
C GLU A 156 5.61 -12.00 1.89
N PHE A 157 5.54 -11.05 2.82
CA PHE A 157 6.24 -9.77 2.71
C PHE A 157 7.32 -9.54 3.77
N ASP A 158 7.58 -10.47 4.69
CA ASP A 158 8.73 -10.40 5.61
C ASP A 158 10.03 -10.82 4.90
N ASP A 159 10.39 -10.02 3.91
CA ASP A 159 11.55 -10.22 3.04
C ASP A 159 12.23 -8.86 2.82
N PRO A 160 13.36 -8.59 3.49
CA PRO A 160 14.05 -7.31 3.40
C PRO A 160 14.64 -7.00 2.01
N ASP A 161 14.75 -7.99 1.14
CA ASP A 161 15.16 -7.77 -0.24
C ASP A 161 14.03 -7.23 -1.10
N LYS A 162 12.78 -7.48 -0.71
CA LYS A 162 11.57 -7.03 -1.41
C LYS A 162 10.88 -5.86 -0.74
N VAL A 163 10.91 -5.79 0.58
CA VAL A 163 10.18 -4.80 1.37
C VAL A 163 11.14 -3.91 2.14
N ASP A 164 10.95 -2.61 2.05
CA ASP A 164 11.78 -1.61 2.70
C ASP A 164 11.26 -1.30 4.11
N PHE A 165 9.98 -0.93 4.20
CA PHE A 165 9.30 -0.71 5.47
C PHE A 165 7.80 -0.91 5.34
N ILE A 166 7.15 -1.12 6.48
CA ILE A 166 5.69 -1.20 6.61
C ILE A 166 5.29 -0.21 7.69
N ASP A 167 4.32 0.65 7.39
CA ASP A 167 3.77 1.56 8.39
C ASP A 167 3.13 0.74 9.52
N ALA A 168 3.52 1.00 10.76
CA ALA A 168 3.09 0.24 11.93
C ALA A 168 1.59 0.37 12.25
N TYR A 169 0.94 1.42 11.73
CA TYR A 169 -0.46 1.71 12.00
C TYR A 169 -1.33 1.46 10.76
N GLY A 170 -2.28 0.54 10.88
CA GLY A 170 -3.42 0.42 9.97
C GLY A 170 -4.68 1.06 10.55
N LEU A 171 -4.71 1.25 11.87
CA LEU A 171 -5.86 1.74 12.65
C LEU A 171 -5.98 3.27 12.61
N GLY A 172 -7.20 3.74 12.90
CA GLY A 172 -7.55 5.14 12.82
C GLY A 172 -7.75 5.62 11.39
N LYS A 173 -8.32 6.81 11.24
CA LYS A 173 -8.61 7.35 9.90
C LYS A 173 -7.33 7.44 9.07
N TRP A 174 -7.42 6.95 7.83
CA TRP A 174 -6.32 6.84 6.86
C TRP A 174 -5.11 5.99 7.33
N GLY A 175 -5.26 5.19 8.39
CA GLY A 175 -4.14 4.48 8.99
C GLY A 175 -3.14 5.40 9.68
N GLU A 176 -3.61 6.51 10.26
CA GLU A 176 -2.78 7.54 10.89
C GLU A 176 -3.01 7.66 12.40
N ALA A 177 -3.63 6.64 13.00
CA ALA A 177 -3.87 6.52 14.44
C ALA A 177 -4.67 7.68 15.05
N HIS A 178 -5.49 8.39 14.27
CA HIS A 178 -6.33 9.45 14.79
C HIS A 178 -7.83 9.16 14.61
N THR A 179 -8.67 9.86 15.39
CA THR A 179 -10.14 9.73 15.35
C THR A 179 -10.64 8.28 15.47
N MET A 180 -9.96 7.44 16.25
CA MET A 180 -10.44 6.10 16.60
C MET A 180 -11.60 6.20 17.57
N VAL A 181 -12.55 5.28 17.41
CA VAL A 181 -13.68 5.09 18.35
C VAL A 181 -13.53 3.72 19.00
N TYR A 182 -13.70 3.67 20.34
CA TYR A 182 -13.61 2.46 21.16
C TYR A 182 -14.98 2.12 21.74
#